data_006b3b8d8389969cf492c0a8c324d320
#
_entry.id   006b3b8d8389969cf492c0a8c324d320
#
_cell.length_a   1.000
_cell.length_b   1.000
_cell.length_c   1.000
_cell.angle_alpha   90.00
_cell.angle_beta   90.00
_cell.angle_gamma   90.00
#
_symmetry.space_group_name_H-M   'P 1'
#
loop_
_entity.id
_entity.type
_entity.pdbx_description
1 polymer ?
#
loop_
_entity_poly.entity_id
_entity_poly.type
_entity_poly.pdbx_seq_one_letter_code
_entity_poly.pdbx_strand_id
1 'polypeptide(L)'
;MLPVLFGLSPVRADHNLKKILLWLFGLVLIILIGLRHEIGGDWFRYLDTAYGISRGNSFDFLSFYTGDYGYRLIHWVSINYLNGIYATNLIHAIFFVVGLVRFCRAMPIPWIALFVSIPFLIVVVSMGYTRQA
;
A
#
# COMPACT_ATOMS: atom_id res chain seq x y z
N MET A 1 3.17 -19.22 -4.38
CA MET A 1 4.21 -20.25 -4.17
C MET A 1 5.65 -19.78 -4.44
N LEU A 2 5.89 -18.88 -5.37
CA LEU A 2 7.24 -18.32 -5.67
C LEU A 2 8.06 -17.88 -4.44
N PRO A 3 7.53 -17.10 -3.46
CA PRO A 3 8.34 -16.64 -2.32
C PRO A 3 8.87 -17.77 -1.42
N VAL A 4 8.12 -18.86 -1.29
CA VAL A 4 8.53 -20.01 -0.46
C VAL A 4 9.67 -20.78 -1.13
N LEU A 5 9.61 -20.96 -2.45
CA LEU A 5 10.66 -21.63 -3.21
C LEU A 5 12.00 -20.90 -3.09
N PHE A 6 11.98 -19.55 -3.09
CA PHE A 6 13.19 -18.75 -2.88
C PHE A 6 13.71 -18.81 -1.43
N GLY A 7 12.84 -18.98 -0.44
CA GLY A 7 13.23 -19.12 0.95
C GLY A 7 13.88 -20.48 1.28
N LEU A 8 13.43 -21.55 0.61
CA LEU A 8 13.86 -22.92 0.85
C LEU A 8 14.95 -23.39 -0.12
N SER A 9 15.22 -22.66 -1.22
CA SER A 9 16.25 -23.06 -2.16
C SER A 9 17.64 -22.92 -1.55
N PRO A 10 18.50 -23.96 -1.62
CA PRO A 10 19.89 -23.90 -1.20
C PRO A 10 20.76 -23.07 -2.16
N VAL A 11 20.14 -22.36 -3.10
CA VAL A 11 20.87 -21.49 -4.02
C VAL A 11 21.57 -20.43 -3.17
N ARG A 12 22.89 -20.47 -3.14
CA ARG A 12 23.79 -19.39 -2.68
C ARG A 12 23.63 -18.17 -3.58
N ALA A 13 22.40 -17.65 -3.68
CA ALA A 13 22.19 -16.37 -4.33
C ALA A 13 22.92 -15.31 -3.52
N ASP A 14 23.72 -14.54 -4.19
CA ASP A 14 24.48 -13.43 -3.62
C ASP A 14 23.54 -12.59 -2.74
N HIS A 15 24.02 -12.20 -1.57
CA HIS A 15 23.22 -11.40 -0.61
C HIS A 15 22.60 -10.17 -1.27
N ASN A 16 23.30 -9.57 -2.20
CA ASN A 16 22.82 -8.41 -2.97
C ASN A 16 21.68 -8.78 -3.92
N LEU A 17 21.76 -9.94 -4.58
CA LEU A 17 20.70 -10.42 -5.46
C LEU A 17 19.38 -10.66 -4.69
N LYS A 18 19.46 -11.25 -3.51
CA LYS A 18 18.27 -11.47 -2.66
C LYS A 18 17.61 -10.15 -2.25
N LYS A 19 18.40 -9.11 -1.94
CA LYS A 19 17.89 -7.76 -1.63
C LYS A 19 17.21 -7.13 -2.84
N ILE A 20 17.83 -7.19 -4.00
CA ILE A 20 17.28 -6.63 -5.24
C ILE A 20 15.94 -7.31 -5.58
N LEU A 21 15.89 -8.63 -5.52
CA LEU A 21 14.66 -9.39 -5.78
C LEU A 21 13.52 -9.02 -4.80
N LEU A 22 13.84 -8.80 -3.52
CA LEU A 22 12.84 -8.39 -2.54
C LEU A 22 12.26 -7.00 -2.86
N TRP A 23 13.10 -6.06 -3.30
CA TRP A 23 12.64 -4.74 -3.73
C TRP A 23 11.87 -4.78 -5.05
N LEU A 24 12.27 -5.62 -6.00
CA LEU A 24 11.52 -5.83 -7.24
C LEU A 24 10.13 -6.41 -6.94
N PHE A 25 10.04 -7.37 -6.02
CA PHE A 25 8.74 -7.89 -5.59
C PHE A 25 7.91 -6.80 -4.88
N GLY A 26 8.55 -5.97 -4.05
CA GLY A 26 7.91 -4.80 -3.46
C GLY A 26 7.36 -3.83 -4.52
N LEU A 27 8.10 -3.56 -5.58
CA LEU A 27 7.63 -2.72 -6.69
C LEU A 27 6.38 -3.30 -7.36
N VAL A 28 6.35 -4.61 -7.60
CA VAL A 28 5.15 -5.29 -8.13
C VAL A 28 3.96 -5.12 -7.18
N LEU A 29 4.17 -5.24 -5.87
CA LEU A 29 3.11 -5.02 -4.87
C LEU A 29 2.61 -3.57 -4.89
N ILE A 30 3.49 -2.57 -5.02
CA ILE A 30 3.08 -1.17 -5.13
C ILE A 30 2.13 -0.97 -6.31
N ILE A 31 2.45 -1.56 -7.46
CA ILE A 31 1.63 -1.46 -8.66
C ILE A 31 0.27 -2.15 -8.44
N LEU A 32 0.28 -3.38 -7.92
CA LEU A 32 -0.95 -4.15 -7.68
C LEU A 32 -1.88 -3.48 -6.66
N ILE A 33 -1.34 -2.97 -5.56
CA ILE A 33 -2.12 -2.31 -4.51
C ILE A 33 -2.54 -0.91 -4.95
N GLY A 34 -1.64 -0.15 -5.56
CA GLY A 34 -1.87 1.25 -5.93
C GLY A 34 -2.84 1.41 -7.10
N LEU A 35 -2.80 0.52 -8.09
CA LEU A 35 -3.67 0.56 -9.26
C LEU A 35 -4.93 -0.31 -9.13
N ARG A 36 -5.25 -0.78 -7.92
CA ARG A 36 -6.49 -1.53 -7.69
C ARG A 36 -7.71 -0.72 -8.08
N HIS A 37 -8.70 -1.37 -8.70
CA HIS A 37 -9.95 -0.77 -9.13
C HIS A 37 -11.11 -1.56 -8.51
N GLU A 38 -12.06 -0.85 -7.90
CA GLU A 38 -13.29 -1.43 -7.28
C GLU A 38 -13.04 -2.57 -6.27
N ILE A 39 -11.85 -2.62 -5.67
CA ILE A 39 -11.50 -3.62 -4.67
C ILE A 39 -11.51 -2.97 -3.28
N GLY A 40 -12.21 -3.62 -2.35
CA GLY A 40 -12.33 -3.20 -0.96
C GLY A 40 -13.70 -2.65 -0.59
N GLY A 41 -14.15 -2.93 0.64
CA GLY A 41 -15.48 -2.55 1.13
C GLY A 41 -15.73 -1.05 1.18
N ASP A 42 -14.67 -0.25 1.24
CA ASP A 42 -14.76 1.21 1.37
C ASP A 42 -14.56 1.96 0.04
N TRP A 43 -14.48 1.28 -1.10
CA TRP A 43 -14.22 1.90 -2.40
C TRP A 43 -15.21 3.02 -2.74
N PHE A 44 -16.50 2.76 -2.64
CA PHE A 44 -17.54 3.76 -2.93
C PHE A 44 -17.49 4.95 -1.98
N ARG A 45 -17.16 4.73 -0.71
CA ARG A 45 -16.99 5.79 0.28
C ARG A 45 -15.80 6.71 -0.06
N TYR A 46 -14.72 6.17 -0.60
CA TYR A 46 -13.58 6.95 -1.09
C TYR A 46 -13.94 7.77 -2.32
N LEU A 47 -14.74 7.22 -3.23
CA LEU A 47 -15.25 7.95 -4.39
C LEU A 47 -16.15 9.11 -3.97
N ASP A 48 -17.10 8.91 -3.07
CA ASP A 48 -17.99 9.96 -2.57
C ASP A 48 -17.20 11.11 -1.93
N THR A 49 -16.16 10.76 -1.14
CA THR A 49 -15.26 11.77 -0.56
C THR A 49 -14.50 12.52 -1.64
N ALA A 50 -14.01 11.84 -2.68
CA ALA A 50 -13.31 12.45 -3.80
C ALA A 50 -14.21 13.42 -4.57
N TYR A 51 -15.46 13.03 -4.86
CA TYR A 51 -16.45 13.89 -5.50
C TYR A 51 -16.82 15.11 -4.63
N GLY A 52 -16.92 14.96 -3.31
CA GLY A 52 -17.13 16.06 -2.38
C GLY A 52 -16.01 17.10 -2.43
N ILE A 53 -14.76 16.65 -2.43
CA ILE A 53 -13.58 17.51 -2.52
C ILE A 53 -13.52 18.25 -3.87
N SER A 54 -13.76 17.53 -4.98
CA SER A 54 -13.67 18.09 -6.34
C SER A 54 -14.75 19.16 -6.63
N ARG A 55 -15.90 19.14 -5.91
CA ARG A 55 -16.98 20.13 -6.04
C ARG A 55 -16.77 21.40 -5.24
N GLY A 56 -15.57 21.61 -4.70
CA GLY A 56 -15.24 22.86 -3.99
C GLY A 56 -15.74 22.91 -2.54
N ASN A 57 -16.13 21.78 -1.95
CA ASN A 57 -16.24 21.68 -0.50
C ASN A 57 -14.84 21.91 0.05
N SER A 58 -14.58 23.16 0.39
CA SER A 58 -13.32 23.62 0.96
C SER A 58 -12.88 22.60 2.01
N PHE A 59 -11.61 22.29 1.99
CA PHE A 59 -10.96 21.52 3.03
C PHE A 59 -11.37 22.09 4.39
N ASP A 60 -12.46 21.57 4.94
CA ASP A 60 -13.05 22.08 6.16
C ASP A 60 -12.11 21.69 7.32
N PHE A 61 -11.38 22.67 7.82
CA PHE A 61 -10.39 22.50 8.88
C PHE A 61 -11.04 21.89 10.15
N LEU A 62 -12.31 22.16 10.40
CA LEU A 62 -13.11 21.56 11.48
C LEU A 62 -13.31 20.05 11.28
N SER A 63 -13.32 19.56 10.07
CA SER A 63 -13.42 18.13 9.79
C SER A 63 -12.15 17.34 10.16
N PHE A 64 -11.04 18.04 10.43
CA PHE A 64 -9.83 17.44 10.99
C PHE A 64 -10.04 16.87 12.40
N TYR A 65 -11.00 17.37 13.16
CA TYR A 65 -11.24 16.91 14.53
C TYR A 65 -11.87 15.50 14.63
N THR A 66 -12.35 14.93 13.53
CA THR A 66 -13.12 13.68 13.55
C THR A 66 -12.52 12.50 12.78
N GLY A 67 -11.22 12.50 12.44
CA GLY A 67 -10.68 11.37 11.66
C GLY A 67 -9.18 11.40 11.38
N ASP A 68 -8.73 10.50 10.52
CA ASP A 68 -7.34 10.24 10.16
C ASP A 68 -6.75 11.39 9.33
N TYR A 69 -6.10 12.32 9.99
CA TYR A 69 -5.52 13.53 9.38
C TYR A 69 -4.56 13.23 8.22
N GLY A 70 -3.69 12.24 8.39
CA GLY A 70 -2.72 11.86 7.37
C GLY A 70 -3.39 11.38 6.09
N TYR A 71 -4.39 10.52 6.20
CA TYR A 71 -5.17 10.04 5.06
C TYR A 71 -5.88 11.19 4.34
N ARG A 72 -6.55 12.07 5.06
CA ARG A 72 -7.30 13.20 4.48
C ARG A 72 -6.39 14.17 3.75
N LEU A 73 -5.23 14.47 4.30
CA LEU A 73 -4.26 15.36 3.68
C LEU A 73 -3.74 14.76 2.36
N ILE A 74 -3.34 13.48 2.38
CA ILE A 74 -2.89 12.79 1.17
C ILE A 74 -4.02 12.73 0.14
N HIS A 75 -5.24 12.44 0.57
CA HIS A 75 -6.41 12.35 -0.30
C HIS A 75 -6.75 13.71 -0.94
N TRP A 76 -6.74 14.79 -0.17
CA TRP A 76 -6.96 16.15 -0.66
C TRP A 76 -5.89 16.58 -1.67
N VAL A 77 -4.60 16.35 -1.37
CA VAL A 77 -3.49 16.64 -2.29
C VAL A 77 -3.63 15.82 -3.57
N SER A 78 -3.96 14.55 -3.46
CA SER A 78 -4.10 13.65 -4.60
C SER A 78 -5.24 14.07 -5.53
N ILE A 79 -6.36 14.54 -5.00
CA ILE A 79 -7.51 14.96 -5.81
C ILE A 79 -7.24 16.29 -6.49
N ASN A 80 -6.64 17.26 -5.80
CA ASN A 80 -6.44 18.60 -6.35
C ASN A 80 -5.24 18.72 -7.30
N TYR A 81 -4.17 17.92 -7.09
CA TYR A 81 -2.90 18.07 -7.80
C TYR A 81 -2.47 16.85 -8.58
N LEU A 82 -3.06 15.68 -8.34
CA LEU A 82 -2.69 14.41 -8.96
C LEU A 82 -3.93 13.74 -9.59
N ASN A 83 -3.80 12.51 -10.04
CA ASN A 83 -4.86 11.78 -10.74
C ASN A 83 -5.97 11.19 -9.81
N GLY A 84 -6.36 11.91 -8.75
CA GLY A 84 -7.49 11.51 -7.91
C GLY A 84 -7.21 10.29 -7.02
N ILE A 85 -8.19 9.38 -6.91
CA ILE A 85 -8.18 8.25 -5.97
C ILE A 85 -7.02 7.26 -6.20
N TYR A 86 -6.59 7.08 -7.46
CA TYR A 86 -5.46 6.19 -7.78
C TYR A 86 -4.13 6.72 -7.21
N ALA A 87 -3.93 8.05 -7.23
CA ALA A 87 -2.76 8.66 -6.63
C ALA A 87 -2.76 8.48 -5.10
N THR A 88 -3.93 8.60 -4.46
CA THR A 88 -4.08 8.30 -3.03
C THR A 88 -3.68 6.86 -2.71
N ASN A 89 -4.22 5.90 -3.46
CA ASN A 89 -3.91 4.48 -3.28
C ASN A 89 -2.42 4.20 -3.51
N LEU A 90 -1.82 4.79 -4.55
CA LEU A 90 -0.41 4.60 -4.88
C LEU A 90 0.51 5.13 -3.78
N ILE A 91 0.23 6.32 -3.23
CA ILE A 91 1.01 6.89 -2.13
C ILE A 91 0.96 5.98 -0.90
N HIS A 92 -0.24 5.52 -0.51
CA HIS A 92 -0.39 4.60 0.61
C HIS A 92 0.31 3.25 0.34
N ALA A 93 0.20 2.72 -0.88
CA ALA A 93 0.89 1.50 -1.27
C ALA A 93 2.41 1.63 -1.16
N ILE A 94 2.98 2.78 -1.54
CA ILE A 94 4.42 3.04 -1.39
C ILE A 94 4.83 3.01 0.09
N PHE A 95 4.13 3.76 0.96
CA PHE A 95 4.44 3.76 2.40
C PHE A 95 4.32 2.38 3.00
N PHE A 96 3.23 1.67 2.72
CA PHE A 96 2.99 0.33 3.21
C PHE A 96 4.08 -0.65 2.76
N VAL A 97 4.39 -0.71 1.47
CA VAL A 97 5.35 -1.69 0.92
C VAL A 97 6.78 -1.37 1.36
N VAL A 98 7.16 -0.10 1.45
CA VAL A 98 8.47 0.28 1.98
C VAL A 98 8.63 -0.17 3.43
N GLY A 99 7.59 0.01 4.25
CA GLY A 99 7.55 -0.51 5.63
C GLY A 99 7.64 -2.02 5.68
N LEU A 100 6.85 -2.72 4.87
CA LEU A 100 6.83 -4.18 4.77
C LEU A 100 8.19 -4.75 4.34
N VAL A 101 8.80 -4.21 3.29
CA VAL A 101 10.11 -4.67 2.82
C VAL A 101 11.20 -4.43 3.87
N ARG A 102 11.19 -3.28 4.55
CA ARG A 102 12.12 -3.02 5.65
C ARG A 102 11.92 -3.99 6.81
N PHE A 103 10.69 -4.25 7.20
CA PHE A 103 10.35 -5.23 8.22
C PHE A 103 10.82 -6.63 7.84
N CYS A 104 10.48 -7.10 6.64
CA CYS A 104 10.92 -8.42 6.17
C CYS A 104 12.45 -8.55 6.14
N ARG A 105 13.17 -7.48 5.77
CA ARG A 105 14.66 -7.48 5.77
C ARG A 105 15.28 -7.58 7.16
N ALA A 106 14.57 -7.16 8.19
CA ALA A 106 15.00 -7.31 9.59
C ALA A 106 14.79 -8.73 10.12
N MET A 107 14.00 -9.57 9.44
CA MET A 107 13.74 -10.95 9.83
C MET A 107 14.87 -11.90 9.39
N PRO A 108 15.12 -12.98 10.13
CA PRO A 108 16.15 -13.98 9.79
C PRO A 108 15.95 -14.59 8.38
N ILE A 109 14.69 -14.79 7.98
CA ILE A 109 14.32 -15.32 6.66
C ILE A 109 13.30 -14.38 6.00
N PRO A 110 13.77 -13.35 5.27
CA PRO A 110 12.93 -12.30 4.70
C PRO A 110 11.80 -12.81 3.81
N TRP A 111 12.05 -13.86 3.03
CA TRP A 111 11.07 -14.43 2.10
C TRP A 111 9.93 -15.15 2.79
N ILE A 112 10.20 -15.82 3.90
CA ILE A 112 9.14 -16.44 4.71
C ILE A 112 8.28 -15.36 5.36
N ALA A 113 8.90 -14.32 5.93
CA ALA A 113 8.18 -13.19 6.49
C ALA A 113 7.26 -12.53 5.46
N LEU A 114 7.74 -12.31 4.23
CA LEU A 114 6.94 -11.79 3.14
C LEU A 114 5.78 -12.73 2.78
N PHE A 115 6.04 -14.04 2.67
CA PHE A 115 5.01 -15.03 2.36
C PHE A 115 3.89 -15.05 3.40
N VAL A 116 4.24 -15.04 4.68
CA VAL A 116 3.27 -15.03 5.79
C VAL A 116 2.44 -13.73 5.81
N SER A 117 3.01 -12.62 5.37
CA SER A 117 2.30 -11.33 5.31
C SER A 117 1.25 -11.24 4.20
N ILE A 118 1.35 -12.08 3.14
CA ILE A 118 0.45 -12.02 1.98
C ILE A 118 -1.04 -12.16 2.35
N PRO A 119 -1.49 -13.21 3.04
CA PRO A 119 -2.91 -13.46 3.21
C PRO A 119 -3.62 -12.37 4.04
N PHE A 120 -2.98 -11.81 5.02
CA PHE A 120 -3.60 -10.83 5.90
C PHE A 120 -3.16 -9.39 5.61
N LEU A 121 -1.87 -9.08 5.72
CA LEU A 121 -1.39 -7.71 5.57
C LEU A 121 -1.54 -7.18 4.14
N ILE A 122 -1.27 -8.00 3.13
CA ILE A 122 -1.34 -7.55 1.74
C ILE A 122 -2.78 -7.64 1.22
N VAL A 123 -3.43 -8.79 1.34
CA VAL A 123 -4.76 -9.00 0.74
C VAL A 123 -5.85 -8.31 1.56
N VAL A 124 -5.93 -8.54 2.87
CA VAL A 124 -7.02 -7.99 3.69
C VAL A 124 -6.79 -6.52 4.00
N VAL A 125 -5.63 -6.16 4.58
CA VAL A 125 -5.40 -4.80 5.07
C VAL A 125 -5.11 -3.84 3.93
N SER A 126 -4.07 -4.10 3.11
CA SER A 126 -3.66 -3.11 2.12
C SER A 126 -4.54 -3.06 0.87
N MET A 127 -5.11 -4.17 0.45
CA MET A 127 -6.05 -4.20 -0.68
C MET A 127 -7.49 -3.96 -0.26
N GLY A 128 -7.89 -4.34 0.96
CA GLY A 128 -9.24 -4.15 1.46
C GLY A 128 -9.52 -2.73 1.96
N TYR A 129 -8.61 -2.16 2.74
CA TYR A 129 -8.85 -0.92 3.47
C TYR A 129 -7.64 0.03 3.39
N THR A 130 -7.69 1.01 2.50
CA THR A 130 -6.60 2.00 2.32
C THR A 130 -6.29 2.79 3.60
N ARG A 131 -7.32 3.07 4.43
CA ARG A 131 -7.15 3.81 5.70
C ARG A 131 -6.38 3.05 6.77
N GLN A 132 -6.32 1.73 6.67
CA GLN A 132 -5.69 0.86 7.67
C GLN A 132 -4.30 0.39 7.25
N ALA A 133 -3.89 0.66 6.02
CA ALA A 133 -2.56 0.40 5.52
C ALA A 133 -1.61 1.57 5.81
#